data_9d4a55f17b3c5cc75be144debeced466
#
_entry.id   9d4a55f17b3c5cc75be144debeced466
#
_cell.length_a   1.000
_cell.length_b   1.000
_cell.length_c   1.000
_cell.angle_alpha   90.00
_cell.angle_beta   90.00
_cell.angle_gamma   90.00
#
_symmetry.space_group_name_H-M   'P 1'
#
loop_
_entity.id
_entity.type
_entity.pdbx_description
1 polymer ?
#
loop_
_entity_poly.entity_id
_entity_poly.type
_entity_poly.pdbx_seq_one_letter_code
_entity_poly.pdbx_strand_id
1 'polypeptide(L)'
;AMATVASETYTAVSAPIQFAAVQAFRGGIAMERYLWHARRILSTLGCEFQRTLAEAGVRVHPPEGGFYLFLDFSPMADTLFKRGIRDGATLCERLLAERGVAILPGSAFGRPSYELAARVAYVNFDGSKALAASETIPLHQELPEDFIPQICPETIGAAAVIASWLKDNDSI
;
A
#
# COMPACT_ATOMS: atom_id res chain seq x y z
N ALA A 1 12.17 -26.75 -10.63
CA ALA A 1 11.56 -26.21 -9.39
C ALA A 1 10.31 -25.36 -9.71
N MET A 2 10.41 -24.23 -10.45
CA MET A 2 9.25 -23.35 -10.71
C MET A 2 8.11 -24.05 -11.46
N ALA A 3 8.40 -24.83 -12.50
CA ALA A 3 7.38 -25.59 -13.24
C ALA A 3 6.64 -26.60 -12.35
N THR A 4 7.34 -27.26 -11.44
CA THR A 4 6.75 -28.18 -10.48
C THR A 4 5.81 -27.46 -9.51
N VAL A 5 6.24 -26.34 -8.95
CA VAL A 5 5.38 -25.51 -8.07
C VAL A 5 4.15 -25.03 -8.82
N ALA A 6 4.31 -24.57 -10.07
CA ALA A 6 3.19 -24.13 -10.91
C ALA A 6 2.17 -25.24 -11.17
N SER A 7 2.61 -26.48 -11.44
CA SER A 7 1.71 -27.60 -11.67
C SER A 7 0.92 -28.03 -10.44
N GLU A 8 1.45 -27.79 -9.24
CA GLU A 8 0.77 -28.12 -7.97
C GLU A 8 -0.14 -27.00 -7.44
N THR A 9 0.09 -25.75 -7.90
CA THR A 9 -0.65 -24.58 -7.42
C THR A 9 -1.66 -24.05 -8.44
N TYR A 10 -1.28 -24.03 -9.71
CA TYR A 10 -2.15 -23.68 -10.84
C TYR A 10 -1.60 -24.33 -12.11
N THR A 11 -2.45 -24.81 -12.98
CA THR A 11 -2.01 -25.52 -14.21
C THR A 11 -1.68 -24.57 -15.36
N ALA A 12 -2.49 -23.55 -15.54
CA ALA A 12 -2.30 -22.55 -16.60
C ALA A 12 -3.07 -21.26 -16.28
N VAL A 13 -2.57 -20.15 -16.83
CA VAL A 13 -3.34 -18.91 -16.86
C VAL A 13 -4.56 -19.08 -17.77
N SER A 14 -5.71 -18.59 -17.36
CA SER A 14 -6.96 -18.62 -18.14
C SER A 14 -6.75 -18.11 -19.57
N ALA A 15 -7.24 -18.84 -20.57
CA ALA A 15 -7.06 -18.49 -21.99
C ALA A 15 -7.53 -17.06 -22.34
N PRO A 16 -8.70 -16.56 -21.91
CA PRO A 16 -9.09 -15.17 -22.15
C PRO A 16 -8.06 -14.15 -21.64
N ILE A 17 -7.45 -14.42 -20.48
CA ILE A 17 -6.40 -13.56 -19.91
C ILE A 17 -5.12 -13.59 -20.74
N GLN A 18 -4.75 -14.76 -21.28
CA GLN A 18 -3.60 -14.87 -22.19
C GLN A 18 -3.80 -14.03 -23.46
N PHE A 19 -4.99 -14.08 -24.07
CA PHE A 19 -5.30 -13.24 -25.23
C PHE A 19 -5.32 -11.74 -24.88
N ALA A 20 -5.87 -11.36 -23.75
CA ALA A 20 -5.82 -9.97 -23.26
C ALA A 20 -4.37 -9.51 -23.03
N ALA A 21 -3.52 -10.36 -22.45
CA ALA A 21 -2.10 -10.10 -22.23
C ALA A 21 -1.34 -9.83 -23.53
N VAL A 22 -1.65 -10.57 -24.62
CA VAL A 22 -1.06 -10.31 -25.95
C VAL A 22 -1.32 -8.87 -26.39
N GLN A 23 -2.53 -8.33 -26.18
CA GLN A 23 -2.86 -6.95 -26.54
C GLN A 23 -2.12 -5.96 -25.61
N ALA A 24 -2.09 -6.22 -24.31
CA ALA A 24 -1.38 -5.37 -23.35
C ALA A 24 0.14 -5.31 -23.65
N PHE A 25 0.77 -6.44 -23.93
CA PHE A 25 2.21 -6.52 -24.23
C PHE A 25 2.60 -6.00 -25.63
N ARG A 26 1.65 -5.88 -26.56
CA ARG A 26 1.90 -5.15 -27.80
C ARG A 26 2.16 -3.67 -27.59
N GLY A 27 1.73 -3.13 -26.44
CA GLY A 27 1.91 -1.72 -26.11
C GLY A 27 1.05 -0.80 -26.97
N GLY A 28 1.58 0.37 -27.28
CA GLY A 28 0.92 1.42 -28.05
C GLY A 28 0.49 2.60 -27.19
N ILE A 29 0.12 3.70 -27.84
CA ILE A 29 -0.12 4.98 -27.16
C ILE A 29 -1.20 4.93 -26.09
N ALA A 30 -2.24 4.13 -26.28
CA ALA A 30 -3.31 3.98 -25.31
C ALA A 30 -2.81 3.28 -24.02
N MET A 31 -1.96 2.25 -24.17
CA MET A 31 -1.36 1.54 -23.05
C MET A 31 -0.36 2.44 -22.30
N GLU A 32 0.50 3.15 -23.03
CA GLU A 32 1.45 4.08 -22.43
C GLU A 32 0.72 5.19 -21.66
N ARG A 33 -0.33 5.76 -22.22
CA ARG A 33 -1.16 6.78 -21.56
C ARG A 33 -1.74 6.26 -20.25
N TYR A 34 -2.33 5.06 -20.27
CA TYR A 34 -2.82 4.40 -19.04
C TYR A 34 -1.72 4.27 -17.99
N LEU A 35 -0.54 3.77 -18.39
CA LEU A 35 0.58 3.58 -17.47
C LEU A 35 1.09 4.91 -16.89
N TRP A 36 1.16 5.98 -17.66
CA TRP A 36 1.58 7.29 -17.18
C TRP A 36 0.61 7.84 -16.13
N HIS A 37 -0.70 7.75 -16.36
CA HIS A 37 -1.70 8.17 -15.39
C HIS A 37 -1.69 7.28 -14.13
N ALA A 38 -1.62 5.96 -14.28
CA ALA A 38 -1.55 5.04 -13.17
C ALA A 38 -0.31 5.28 -12.29
N ARG A 39 0.86 5.45 -12.91
CA ARG A 39 2.13 5.71 -12.20
C ARG A 39 2.08 7.01 -11.42
N ARG A 40 1.58 8.10 -12.00
CA ARG A 40 1.55 9.38 -11.27
C ARG A 40 0.55 9.37 -10.12
N ILE A 41 -0.62 8.71 -10.27
CA ILE A 41 -1.59 8.53 -9.17
C ILE A 41 -0.94 7.74 -8.03
N LEU A 42 -0.37 6.58 -8.33
CA LEU A 42 0.25 5.72 -7.33
C LEU A 42 1.48 6.36 -6.67
N SER A 43 2.28 7.10 -7.43
CA SER A 43 3.43 7.82 -6.90
C SER A 43 3.00 8.92 -5.92
N THR A 44 2.04 9.76 -6.31
CA THR A 44 1.53 10.84 -5.46
C THR A 44 0.90 10.29 -4.19
N LEU A 45 -0.01 9.31 -4.32
CA LEU A 45 -0.66 8.67 -3.17
C LEU A 45 0.34 7.97 -2.25
N GLY A 46 1.27 7.22 -2.82
CA GLY A 46 2.28 6.49 -2.04
C GLY A 46 3.23 7.41 -1.29
N CYS A 47 3.65 8.52 -1.89
CA CYS A 47 4.47 9.53 -1.22
C CYS A 47 3.72 10.21 -0.09
N GLU A 48 2.46 10.54 -0.28
CA GLU A 48 1.63 11.18 0.73
C GLU A 48 1.32 10.24 1.91
N PHE A 49 1.00 8.99 1.59
CA PHE A 49 0.83 7.92 2.58
C PHE A 49 2.11 7.70 3.41
N GLN A 50 3.26 7.60 2.73
CA GLN A 50 4.57 7.45 3.35
C GLN A 50 4.89 8.65 4.28
N ARG A 51 4.69 9.89 3.80
CA ARG A 51 4.93 11.10 4.57
C ARG A 51 4.12 11.12 5.86
N THR A 52 2.83 10.81 5.79
CA THR A 52 1.92 10.75 6.94
C THR A 52 2.43 9.78 8.02
N LEU A 53 2.90 8.60 7.62
CA LEU A 53 3.43 7.61 8.56
C LEU A 53 4.82 7.99 9.09
N ALA A 54 5.68 8.56 8.26
CA ALA A 54 7.00 9.01 8.68
C ALA A 54 6.92 10.14 9.72
N GLU A 55 5.99 11.08 9.54
CA GLU A 55 5.70 12.15 10.52
C GLU A 55 5.14 11.61 11.84
N ALA A 56 4.54 10.43 11.81
CA ALA A 56 4.09 9.72 13.02
C ALA A 56 5.21 8.91 13.70
N GLY A 57 6.42 8.87 13.11
CA GLY A 57 7.58 8.17 13.67
C GLY A 57 7.82 6.76 13.11
N VAL A 58 7.02 6.30 12.15
CA VAL A 58 7.23 5.02 11.46
C VAL A 58 8.42 5.14 10.50
N ARG A 59 9.33 4.19 10.53
CA ARG A 59 10.40 4.12 9.54
C ARG A 59 9.85 3.46 8.27
N VAL A 60 9.81 4.23 7.18
CA VAL A 60 9.27 3.79 5.89
C VAL A 60 9.99 4.52 4.76
N HIS A 61 10.47 3.76 3.77
CA HIS A 61 11.11 4.32 2.59
C HIS A 61 10.08 4.89 1.62
N PRO A 62 10.39 5.97 0.90
CA PRO A 62 9.56 6.44 -0.20
C PRO A 62 9.31 5.32 -1.23
N PRO A 63 8.14 5.27 -1.85
CA PRO A 63 7.85 4.26 -2.87
C PRO A 63 8.67 4.52 -4.14
N GLU A 64 9.39 3.50 -4.61
CA GLU A 64 10.10 3.53 -5.89
C GLU A 64 9.29 2.89 -7.02
N GLY A 65 8.17 2.23 -6.68
CA GLY A 65 7.27 1.59 -7.62
C GLY A 65 6.25 0.68 -6.93
N GLY A 66 5.35 0.12 -7.72
CA GLY A 66 4.28 -0.74 -7.22
C GLY A 66 3.25 0.04 -6.38
N PHE A 67 2.69 -0.65 -5.38
CA PHE A 67 1.63 -0.12 -4.51
C PHE A 67 1.72 -0.66 -3.08
N TYR A 68 2.92 -1.05 -2.67
CA TYR A 68 3.20 -1.53 -1.32
C TYR A 68 4.22 -0.65 -0.64
N LEU A 69 4.04 -0.45 0.68
CA LEU A 69 5.07 0.08 1.56
C LEU A 69 5.38 -0.96 2.64
N PHE A 70 6.64 -1.06 3.01
CA PHE A 70 7.08 -1.89 4.12
C PHE A 70 7.39 -0.97 5.30
N LEU A 71 6.65 -1.18 6.38
CA LEU A 71 6.64 -0.32 7.56
C LEU A 71 7.47 -0.97 8.66
N ASP A 72 8.38 -0.21 9.27
CA ASP A 72 9.13 -0.61 10.45
C ASP A 72 8.73 0.28 11.63
N PHE A 73 8.07 -0.33 12.60
CA PHE A 73 7.60 0.31 13.83
C PHE A 73 8.61 0.21 14.98
N SER A 74 9.81 -0.32 14.76
CA SER A 74 10.84 -0.44 15.79
C SER A 74 11.18 0.87 16.50
N PRO A 75 11.12 2.08 15.87
CA PRO A 75 11.32 3.32 16.58
C PRO A 75 10.30 3.57 17.70
N MET A 76 9.14 2.89 17.67
CA MET A 76 8.04 3.04 18.63
C MET A 76 7.92 1.82 19.57
N ALA A 77 8.94 0.95 19.60
CA ALA A 77 8.90 -0.30 20.34
C ALA A 77 8.52 -0.14 21.81
N ASP A 78 9.08 0.85 22.51
CA ASP A 78 8.81 1.10 23.92
C ASP A 78 7.32 1.42 24.19
N THR A 79 6.71 2.21 23.32
CA THR A 79 5.28 2.56 23.42
C THR A 79 4.41 1.34 23.10
N LEU A 80 4.74 0.61 22.05
CA LEU A 80 4.01 -0.59 21.65
C LEU A 80 4.13 -1.70 22.69
N PHE A 81 5.30 -1.89 23.30
CA PHE A 81 5.52 -2.89 24.36
C PHE A 81 4.70 -2.61 25.62
N LYS A 82 4.53 -1.32 26.01
CA LYS A 82 3.64 -0.94 27.10
C LYS A 82 2.18 -1.31 26.83
N ARG A 83 1.78 -1.30 25.57
CA ARG A 83 0.44 -1.73 25.10
C ARG A 83 0.33 -3.24 24.90
N GLY A 84 1.37 -4.03 25.22
CA GLY A 84 1.41 -5.48 25.05
C GLY A 84 1.68 -5.94 23.61
N ILE A 85 2.04 -5.04 22.70
CA ILE A 85 2.34 -5.33 21.29
C ILE A 85 3.85 -5.59 21.16
N ARG A 86 4.24 -6.84 20.94
CA ARG A 86 5.66 -7.25 20.94
C ARG A 86 6.18 -7.73 19.60
N ASP A 87 5.30 -7.88 18.61
CA ASP A 87 5.61 -8.39 17.27
C ASP A 87 4.63 -7.85 16.23
N GLY A 88 4.99 -8.05 14.94
CA GLY A 88 4.20 -7.54 13.82
C GLY A 88 2.83 -8.21 13.67
N ALA A 89 2.67 -9.48 14.10
CA ALA A 89 1.38 -10.17 14.02
C ALA A 89 0.38 -9.56 15.00
N THR A 90 0.76 -9.44 16.27
CA THR A 90 -0.05 -8.78 17.31
C THR A 90 -0.37 -7.32 16.93
N LEU A 91 0.59 -6.59 16.33
CA LEU A 91 0.37 -5.24 15.85
C LEU A 91 -0.75 -5.19 14.80
N CYS A 92 -0.67 -6.05 13.78
CA CYS A 92 -1.65 -6.10 12.70
C CYS A 92 -3.05 -6.49 13.21
N GLU A 93 -3.14 -7.49 14.10
CA GLU A 93 -4.39 -7.93 14.71
C GLU A 93 -5.04 -6.81 15.54
N ARG A 94 -4.26 -6.14 16.38
CA ARG A 94 -4.75 -5.04 17.22
C ARG A 94 -5.21 -3.85 16.38
N LEU A 95 -4.44 -3.44 15.35
CA LEU A 95 -4.81 -2.37 14.45
C LEU A 95 -6.13 -2.68 13.71
N LEU A 96 -6.29 -3.91 13.24
CA LEU A 96 -7.53 -4.34 12.61
C LEU A 96 -8.70 -4.32 13.60
N ALA A 97 -8.54 -4.88 14.78
CA ALA A 97 -9.61 -4.96 15.78
C ALA A 97 -10.01 -3.59 16.32
N GLU A 98 -9.07 -2.70 16.55
CA GLU A 98 -9.30 -1.40 17.21
C GLU A 98 -9.67 -0.29 16.23
N ARG A 99 -9.22 -0.37 14.97
CA ARG A 99 -9.36 0.72 13.99
C ARG A 99 -9.88 0.28 12.62
N GLY A 100 -10.08 -1.00 12.39
CA GLY A 100 -10.57 -1.53 11.11
C GLY A 100 -9.57 -1.42 9.96
N VAL A 101 -8.28 -1.20 10.24
CA VAL A 101 -7.23 -1.10 9.21
C VAL A 101 -6.49 -2.43 9.10
N ALA A 102 -6.58 -3.07 7.94
CA ALA A 102 -5.93 -4.34 7.64
C ALA A 102 -4.58 -4.14 6.96
N ILE A 103 -3.51 -4.59 7.61
CA ILE A 103 -2.16 -4.70 7.06
C ILE A 103 -1.61 -6.09 7.36
N LEU A 104 -0.53 -6.50 6.71
CA LEU A 104 0.03 -7.84 6.87
C LEU A 104 1.37 -7.80 7.59
N PRO A 105 1.61 -8.70 8.58
CA PRO A 105 2.85 -8.72 9.34
C PRO A 105 4.05 -9.06 8.46
N GLY A 106 5.21 -8.50 8.79
CA GLY A 106 6.46 -8.74 8.07
C GLY A 106 6.85 -10.22 8.02
N SER A 107 6.47 -11.00 9.03
CA SER A 107 6.71 -12.45 9.07
C SER A 107 6.05 -13.21 7.93
N ALA A 108 4.93 -12.74 7.39
CA ALA A 108 4.31 -13.30 6.19
C ALA A 108 5.17 -13.13 4.92
N PHE A 109 6.20 -12.31 4.99
CA PHE A 109 7.14 -12.00 3.88
C PHE A 109 8.59 -12.40 4.23
N GLY A 110 8.77 -13.35 5.15
CA GLY A 110 10.07 -13.89 5.51
C GLY A 110 10.89 -13.04 6.49
N ARG A 111 10.30 -11.99 7.09
CA ARG A 111 10.95 -11.29 8.20
C ARG A 111 10.86 -12.11 9.49
N PRO A 112 11.81 -11.95 10.42
CA PRO A 112 11.71 -12.58 11.74
C PRO A 112 10.39 -12.24 12.44
N SER A 113 9.79 -13.22 13.12
CA SER A 113 8.47 -13.04 13.75
C SER A 113 8.45 -12.02 14.89
N TYR A 114 9.59 -11.77 15.53
CA TYR A 114 9.72 -10.78 16.61
C TYR A 114 9.83 -9.34 16.13
N GLU A 115 9.96 -9.11 14.81
CA GLU A 115 10.06 -7.74 14.28
C GLU A 115 8.71 -7.04 14.27
N LEU A 116 8.72 -5.79 14.72
CA LEU A 116 7.59 -4.87 14.61
C LEU A 116 7.52 -4.30 13.19
N ALA A 117 7.22 -5.16 12.23
CA ALA A 117 7.20 -4.80 10.82
C ALA A 117 5.92 -5.29 10.13
N ALA A 118 5.43 -4.51 9.18
CA ALA A 118 4.24 -4.86 8.40
C ALA A 118 4.33 -4.34 6.96
N ARG A 119 3.61 -4.98 6.04
CA ARG A 119 3.39 -4.50 4.68
C ARG A 119 1.99 -3.93 4.53
N VAL A 120 1.87 -2.74 4.00
CA VAL A 120 0.59 -2.12 3.62
C VAL A 120 0.46 -2.02 2.10
N ALA A 121 -0.75 -2.25 1.58
CA ALA A 121 -1.14 -1.94 0.22
C ALA A 121 -1.97 -0.65 0.22
N TYR A 122 -1.58 0.36 -0.53
CA TYR A 122 -2.26 1.66 -0.56
C TYR A 122 -3.15 1.83 -1.80
N VAL A 123 -3.96 0.80 -2.12
CA VAL A 123 -4.80 0.77 -3.34
C VAL A 123 -6.30 0.60 -3.06
N ASN A 124 -6.74 0.93 -1.86
CA ASN A 124 -8.17 0.89 -1.50
C ASN A 124 -8.88 2.16 -1.99
N PHE A 125 -9.01 2.33 -3.31
CA PHE A 125 -9.72 3.44 -3.95
C PHE A 125 -10.31 3.02 -5.30
N ASP A 126 -11.24 3.81 -5.83
CA ASP A 126 -11.80 3.60 -7.17
C ASP A 126 -10.78 4.01 -8.24
N GLY A 127 -10.10 3.01 -8.82
CA GLY A 127 -9.10 3.21 -9.85
C GLY A 127 -9.66 3.84 -11.13
N SER A 128 -10.92 3.54 -11.49
CA SER A 128 -11.57 4.12 -12.68
C SER A 128 -11.83 5.61 -12.48
N LYS A 129 -12.33 5.99 -11.30
CA LYS A 129 -12.53 7.40 -10.93
C LYS A 129 -11.20 8.16 -10.90
N ALA A 130 -10.16 7.54 -10.32
CA ALA A 130 -8.84 8.15 -10.24
C ALA A 130 -8.21 8.37 -11.62
N LEU A 131 -8.32 7.39 -12.51
CA LEU A 131 -7.83 7.51 -13.89
C LEU A 131 -8.59 8.61 -14.64
N ALA A 132 -9.92 8.60 -14.62
CA ALA A 132 -10.75 9.61 -15.28
C ALA A 132 -10.43 11.03 -14.79
N ALA A 133 -10.28 11.22 -13.46
CA ALA A 133 -9.88 12.51 -12.91
C ALA A 133 -8.46 12.91 -13.34
N SER A 134 -7.51 11.97 -13.30
CA SER A 134 -6.14 12.23 -13.73
C SER A 134 -6.05 12.59 -15.22
N GLU A 135 -6.88 12.00 -16.08
CA GLU A 135 -6.90 12.28 -17.53
C GLU A 135 -7.35 13.70 -17.89
N THR A 136 -8.03 14.41 -17.00
CA THR A 136 -8.40 15.81 -17.19
C THR A 136 -7.22 16.78 -16.99
N ILE A 137 -6.13 16.30 -16.38
CA ILE A 137 -4.95 17.09 -16.04
C ILE A 137 -3.81 16.72 -17.00
N PRO A 138 -3.20 17.68 -17.71
CA PRO A 138 -2.08 17.40 -18.60
C PRO A 138 -0.94 16.66 -17.93
N LEU A 139 -0.32 15.70 -18.62
CA LEU A 139 0.73 14.85 -18.05
C LEU A 139 2.00 15.60 -17.60
N HIS A 140 2.26 16.78 -18.17
CA HIS A 140 3.39 17.62 -17.78
C HIS A 140 3.11 18.49 -16.54
N GLN A 141 1.88 18.46 -16.01
CA GLN A 141 1.50 19.14 -14.79
C GLN A 141 1.44 18.12 -13.64
N GLU A 142 1.82 18.54 -12.45
CA GLU A 142 1.63 17.77 -11.23
C GLU A 142 0.14 17.65 -10.89
N LEU A 143 -0.23 16.60 -10.18
CA LEU A 143 -1.58 16.48 -9.63
C LEU A 143 -1.77 17.57 -8.56
N PRO A 144 -2.94 18.24 -8.50
CA PRO A 144 -3.23 19.22 -7.44
C PRO A 144 -3.09 18.60 -6.04
N GLU A 145 -2.74 19.42 -5.06
CA GLU A 145 -2.57 18.97 -3.66
C GLU A 145 -3.82 18.32 -3.07
N ASP A 146 -5.00 18.76 -3.50
CA ASP A 146 -6.28 18.21 -3.07
C ASP A 146 -6.74 16.96 -3.87
N PHE A 147 -5.98 16.53 -4.88
CA PHE A 147 -6.34 15.39 -5.72
C PHE A 147 -6.47 14.11 -4.90
N ILE A 148 -5.45 13.78 -4.10
CA ILE A 148 -5.46 12.54 -3.31
C ILE A 148 -6.56 12.58 -2.24
N PRO A 149 -6.71 13.63 -1.42
CA PRO A 149 -7.82 13.73 -0.46
C PRO A 149 -9.21 13.59 -1.09
N GLN A 150 -9.43 14.11 -2.29
CA GLN A 150 -10.72 14.05 -2.98
C GLN A 150 -10.99 12.70 -3.66
N ILE A 151 -9.96 12.10 -4.22
CA ILE A 151 -10.10 10.91 -5.08
C ILE A 151 -9.84 9.61 -4.31
N CYS A 152 -8.94 9.64 -3.33
CA CYS A 152 -8.52 8.48 -2.55
C CYS A 152 -8.71 8.68 -1.03
N PRO A 153 -9.85 9.24 -0.55
CA PRO A 153 -10.03 9.65 0.85
C PRO A 153 -9.90 8.48 1.82
N GLU A 154 -10.38 7.30 1.46
CA GLU A 154 -10.32 6.12 2.32
C GLU A 154 -8.87 5.65 2.51
N THR A 155 -8.08 5.66 1.44
CA THR A 155 -6.68 5.22 1.51
C THR A 155 -5.83 6.17 2.33
N ILE A 156 -5.91 7.47 2.08
CA ILE A 156 -5.12 8.44 2.85
C ILE A 156 -5.64 8.56 4.28
N GLY A 157 -6.95 8.40 4.48
CA GLY A 157 -7.57 8.31 5.79
C GLY A 157 -7.03 7.14 6.62
N ALA A 158 -6.76 5.99 6.00
CA ALA A 158 -6.16 4.87 6.69
C ALA A 158 -4.74 5.19 7.22
N ALA A 159 -3.94 5.95 6.47
CA ALA A 159 -2.64 6.41 6.97
C ALA A 159 -2.77 7.29 8.21
N ALA A 160 -3.73 8.23 8.20
CA ALA A 160 -4.02 9.09 9.35
C ALA A 160 -4.53 8.29 10.56
N VAL A 161 -5.36 7.26 10.33
CA VAL A 161 -5.84 6.35 11.38
C VAL A 161 -4.68 5.57 12.01
N ILE A 162 -3.77 5.02 11.20
CA ILE A 162 -2.56 4.34 11.71
C ILE A 162 -1.72 5.34 12.54
N ALA A 163 -1.47 6.52 12.00
CA ALA A 163 -0.67 7.55 12.67
C ALA A 163 -1.27 8.00 14.01
N SER A 164 -2.59 8.14 14.07
CA SER A 164 -3.32 8.45 15.31
C SER A 164 -3.22 7.30 16.32
N TRP A 165 -3.50 6.08 15.88
CA TRP A 165 -3.47 4.88 16.72
C TRP A 165 -2.11 4.64 17.39
N LEU A 166 -1.02 4.98 16.70
CA LEU A 166 0.33 4.87 17.25
C LEU A 166 0.60 5.88 18.38
N LYS A 167 -0.11 7.01 18.38
CA LYS A 167 0.01 8.08 19.40
C LYS A 167 -0.94 7.90 20.57
N ASP A 168 -1.92 7.00 20.47
CA ASP A 168 -2.85 6.75 21.56
C ASP A 168 -2.10 6.15 22.75
N ASN A 169 -1.99 6.95 23.80
CA ASN A 169 -1.55 6.49 25.11
C ASN A 169 -2.77 5.89 25.82
N ASP A 170 -3.15 4.66 25.48
CA ASP A 170 -4.09 3.92 26.32
C ASP A 170 -3.40 3.67 27.67
N SER A 171 -3.60 4.59 28.58
CA SER A 171 -3.38 4.37 30.01
C SER A 171 -4.42 3.34 30.44
N ILE A 172 -3.96 2.09 30.66
CA ILE A 172 -4.71 1.09 31.43
C ILE A 172 -4.82 1.56 32.87
#